data_966f44041dc0b46e39251e7ea4b9f151
#
_entry.id   966f44041dc0b46e39251e7ea4b9f151
#
_cell.length_a   1.000
_cell.length_b   1.000
_cell.length_c   1.000
_cell.angle_alpha   90.00
_cell.angle_beta   90.00
_cell.angle_gamma   90.00
#
_symmetry.space_group_name_H-M   'P 1'
#
loop_
_entity.id
_entity.type
_entity.pdbx_description
1 polymer ?
#
loop_
_entity_poly.entity_id
_entity_poly.type
_entity_poly.pdbx_seq_one_letter_code
_entity_poly.pdbx_strand_id
1 'polypeptide(L)'
;ARDFIPQIRKPLFVSQEMFGRGIFLIVSGLFKKAIISDYISINFVERIFDNPTLYSGVENLMGVYGYALQIYCDFSGYSDMAIGIALLLGFHFNLNFNSPYKSASITEFWRRWHISLSSWLRDYLYISLGGNRKGKFRQYLNLIITMFLGGLWHGASWNFVLWGTFHGVALALHKMWMTITGR
;
A
#
# COMPACT_ATOMS: atom_id res chain seq x y z
N ALA A 1 13.91 8.41 -6.51
CA ALA A 1 15.10 9.09 -7.06
C ALA A 1 14.89 10.61 -7.11
N ARG A 2 13.78 11.10 -7.65
CA ARG A 2 13.52 12.54 -7.86
C ARG A 2 13.68 13.39 -6.60
N ASP A 3 13.14 12.94 -5.47
CA ASP A 3 13.15 13.69 -4.21
C ASP A 3 14.37 13.34 -3.32
N PHE A 4 15.03 12.22 -3.58
CA PHE A 4 16.15 11.73 -2.79
C PHE A 4 17.51 12.20 -3.29
N ILE A 5 17.77 12.14 -4.60
CA ILE A 5 19.06 12.55 -5.19
C ILE A 5 19.47 14.00 -4.82
N PRO A 6 18.56 14.99 -4.83
CA PRO A 6 18.90 16.34 -4.39
C PRO A 6 19.33 16.42 -2.93
N GLN A 7 18.85 15.53 -2.06
CA GLN A 7 19.21 15.53 -0.64
C GLN A 7 20.63 15.02 -0.40
N ILE A 8 21.09 14.01 -1.16
CA ILE A 8 22.47 13.49 -1.06
C ILE A 8 23.52 14.56 -1.39
N ARG A 9 23.16 15.52 -2.24
CA ARG A 9 24.07 16.59 -2.69
C ARG A 9 24.16 17.78 -1.73
N LYS A 10 23.37 17.79 -0.65
CA LYS A 10 23.34 18.86 0.35
C LYS A 10 24.03 18.39 1.64
N PRO A 11 24.61 19.30 2.41
CA PRO A 11 25.06 18.97 3.77
C PRO A 11 23.91 18.39 4.57
N LEU A 12 24.15 17.25 5.21
CA LEU A 12 23.14 16.60 6.05
C LEU A 12 23.10 17.32 7.41
N PHE A 13 21.90 17.66 7.85
CA PHE A 13 21.65 18.27 9.15
C PHE A 13 20.44 17.62 9.79
N VAL A 14 20.56 17.29 11.06
CA VAL A 14 19.47 16.72 11.86
C VAL A 14 19.01 17.76 12.88
N SER A 15 17.81 18.31 12.69
CA SER A 15 17.20 19.20 13.66
C SER A 15 16.67 18.42 14.87
N GLN A 16 16.44 19.11 15.99
CA GLN A 16 15.81 18.50 17.16
C GLN A 16 14.42 17.95 16.86
N GLU A 17 13.65 18.62 15.98
CA GLU A 17 12.35 18.15 15.50
C GLU A 17 12.49 16.85 14.71
N MET A 18 13.44 16.78 13.78
CA MET A 18 13.70 15.55 12.99
C MET A 18 14.09 14.40 13.89
N PHE A 19 14.93 14.65 14.88
CA PHE A 19 15.34 13.65 15.85
C PHE A 19 14.14 13.11 16.65
N GLY A 20 13.35 14.00 17.27
CA GLY A 20 12.16 13.60 18.04
C GLY A 20 11.14 12.85 17.20
N ARG A 21 10.83 13.35 16.00
CA ARG A 21 9.93 12.70 15.06
C ARG A 21 10.47 11.36 14.56
N GLY A 22 11.78 11.26 14.31
CA GLY A 22 12.44 10.03 13.90
C GLY A 22 12.30 8.93 14.96
N ILE A 23 12.59 9.23 16.23
CA ILE A 23 12.40 8.30 17.35
C ILE A 23 10.94 7.89 17.50
N PHE A 24 10.00 8.85 17.43
CA PHE A 24 8.58 8.56 17.54
C PHE A 24 8.12 7.58 16.44
N LEU A 25 8.56 7.79 15.17
CA LEU A 25 8.21 6.91 14.07
C LEU A 25 8.81 5.51 14.21
N ILE A 26 10.05 5.39 14.67
CA ILE A 26 10.69 4.09 14.92
C ILE A 26 9.93 3.32 16.01
N VAL A 27 9.63 3.94 17.13
CA VAL A 27 8.92 3.28 18.25
C VAL A 27 7.49 2.91 17.84
N SER A 28 6.76 3.83 17.20
CA SER A 28 5.40 3.54 16.74
C SER A 28 5.35 2.47 15.63
N GLY A 29 6.34 2.47 14.74
CA GLY A 29 6.49 1.44 13.71
C GLY A 29 6.80 0.06 14.30
N LEU A 30 7.70 0.01 15.28
CA LEU A 30 8.03 -1.22 16.01
C LEU A 30 6.79 -1.75 16.77
N PHE A 31 6.03 -0.88 17.41
CA PHE A 31 4.79 -1.26 18.07
C PHE A 31 3.78 -1.87 17.10
N LYS A 32 3.56 -1.25 15.93
CA LYS A 32 2.68 -1.80 14.88
C LYS A 32 3.15 -3.17 14.42
N LYS A 33 4.45 -3.33 14.16
CA LYS A 33 5.02 -4.57 13.64
C LYS A 33 5.00 -5.67 14.70
N ALA A 34 5.70 -5.47 15.81
CA ALA A 34 5.93 -6.53 16.79
C ALA A 34 4.72 -6.81 17.70
N ILE A 35 3.98 -5.77 18.09
CA ILE A 35 2.89 -5.93 19.05
C ILE A 35 1.54 -6.19 18.34
N ILE A 36 1.22 -5.47 17.27
CA ILE A 36 -0.07 -5.63 16.61
C ILE A 36 0.01 -6.72 15.54
N SER A 37 0.89 -6.54 14.54
CA SER A 37 0.93 -7.42 13.37
C SER A 37 1.31 -8.86 13.74
N ASP A 38 2.46 -9.06 14.39
CA ASP A 38 2.98 -10.38 14.70
C ASP A 38 2.09 -11.11 15.72
N TYR A 39 1.54 -10.39 16.70
CA TYR A 39 0.60 -10.99 17.66
C TYR A 39 -0.68 -11.48 16.99
N ILE A 40 -1.29 -10.66 16.11
CA ILE A 40 -2.52 -11.04 15.38
C ILE A 40 -2.22 -12.20 14.43
N SER A 41 -1.07 -12.19 13.74
CA SER A 41 -0.64 -13.27 12.85
C SER A 41 -0.66 -14.62 13.57
N ILE A 42 0.19 -14.73 14.59
CA ILE A 42 0.47 -16.00 15.29
C ILE A 42 -0.75 -16.50 16.08
N ASN A 43 -1.45 -15.59 16.77
CA ASN A 43 -2.50 -15.99 17.71
C ASN A 43 -3.89 -16.11 17.07
N PHE A 44 -4.10 -15.57 15.89
CA PHE A 44 -5.44 -15.50 15.31
C PHE A 44 -5.45 -15.87 13.82
N VAL A 45 -4.75 -15.14 12.96
CA VAL A 45 -4.89 -15.27 11.51
C VAL A 45 -4.38 -16.61 11.00
N GLU A 46 -3.15 -17.00 11.36
CA GLU A 46 -2.52 -18.24 10.92
C GLU A 46 -3.34 -19.46 11.35
N ARG A 47 -3.83 -19.48 12.59
CA ARG A 47 -4.66 -20.57 13.11
C ARG A 47 -5.92 -20.82 12.29
N ILE A 48 -6.57 -19.73 11.84
CA ILE A 48 -7.79 -19.80 11.03
C ILE A 48 -7.45 -20.23 9.60
N PHE A 49 -6.41 -19.64 9.01
CA PHE A 49 -6.08 -19.88 7.60
C PHE A 49 -5.44 -21.25 7.36
N ASP A 50 -4.73 -21.81 8.35
CA ASP A 50 -4.17 -23.15 8.26
C ASP A 50 -5.24 -24.24 8.27
N ASN A 51 -6.34 -24.01 8.99
CA ASN A 51 -7.43 -25.00 9.13
C ASN A 51 -8.81 -24.34 9.10
N PRO A 52 -9.22 -23.70 7.97
CA PRO A 52 -10.46 -22.91 7.91
C PRO A 52 -11.73 -23.73 8.15
N THR A 53 -11.68 -25.05 7.92
CA THR A 53 -12.82 -25.96 8.14
C THR A 53 -13.14 -26.23 9.61
N LEU A 54 -12.21 -25.92 10.53
CA LEU A 54 -12.42 -26.04 11.97
C LEU A 54 -13.15 -24.84 12.57
N TYR A 55 -13.33 -23.77 11.82
CA TYR A 55 -13.90 -22.51 12.27
C TYR A 55 -15.23 -22.22 11.58
N SER A 56 -16.11 -21.53 12.29
CA SER A 56 -17.38 -21.05 11.73
C SER A 56 -17.15 -20.00 10.64
N GLY A 57 -18.17 -19.75 9.80
CA GLY A 57 -18.10 -18.71 8.78
C GLY A 57 -17.81 -17.30 9.33
N VAL A 58 -18.30 -17.01 10.54
CA VAL A 58 -18.04 -15.72 11.21
C VAL A 58 -16.57 -15.63 11.65
N GLU A 59 -16.00 -16.68 12.22
CA GLU A 59 -14.58 -16.71 12.61
C GLU A 59 -13.67 -16.59 11.40
N ASN A 60 -13.98 -17.30 10.31
CA ASN A 60 -13.26 -17.17 9.05
C ASN A 60 -13.32 -15.73 8.50
N LEU A 61 -14.49 -15.08 8.56
CA LEU A 61 -14.62 -13.66 8.17
C LEU A 61 -13.79 -12.74 9.08
N MET A 62 -13.78 -12.98 10.38
CA MET A 62 -12.92 -12.24 11.31
C MET A 62 -11.43 -12.47 11.02
N GLY A 63 -11.05 -13.69 10.59
CA GLY A 63 -9.70 -14.01 10.12
C GLY A 63 -9.28 -13.13 8.92
N VAL A 64 -10.19 -12.92 7.96
CA VAL A 64 -9.94 -12.02 6.82
C VAL A 64 -9.73 -10.55 7.26
N TYR A 65 -10.54 -10.04 8.18
CA TYR A 65 -10.33 -8.70 8.75
C TYR A 65 -9.05 -8.61 9.59
N GLY A 66 -8.76 -9.66 10.36
CA GLY A 66 -7.50 -9.78 11.10
C GLY A 66 -6.29 -9.72 10.17
N TYR A 67 -6.34 -10.45 9.05
CA TYR A 67 -5.29 -10.41 8.03
C TYR A 67 -5.14 -9.03 7.37
N ALA A 68 -6.25 -8.35 7.09
CA ALA A 68 -6.19 -6.98 6.56
C ALA A 68 -5.49 -6.03 7.55
N LEU A 69 -5.79 -6.13 8.85
CA LEU A 69 -5.12 -5.34 9.88
C LEU A 69 -3.65 -5.72 10.04
N GLN A 70 -3.34 -7.01 10.04
CA GLN A 70 -1.99 -7.55 10.11
C GLN A 70 -1.11 -6.98 9.00
N ILE A 71 -1.52 -7.12 7.74
CA ILE A 71 -0.75 -6.66 6.56
C ILE A 71 -0.53 -5.14 6.58
N TYR A 72 -1.53 -4.39 7.05
CA TYR A 72 -1.41 -2.94 7.20
C TYR A 72 -0.43 -2.56 8.30
N CYS A 73 -0.51 -3.17 9.47
CA CYS A 73 0.37 -2.88 10.59
C CYS A 73 1.80 -3.33 10.32
N ASP A 74 1.98 -4.48 9.67
CA ASP A 74 3.28 -4.98 9.23
C ASP A 74 3.99 -3.97 8.32
N PHE A 75 3.36 -3.62 7.23
CA PHE A 75 4.00 -2.80 6.22
C PHE A 75 4.03 -1.30 6.56
N SER A 76 2.98 -0.77 7.19
CA SER A 76 3.02 0.62 7.68
C SER A 76 4.03 0.78 8.82
N GLY A 77 4.17 -0.20 9.70
CA GLY A 77 5.17 -0.22 10.76
C GLY A 77 6.58 -0.23 10.19
N TYR A 78 6.86 -1.11 9.22
CA TYR A 78 8.13 -1.11 8.50
C TYR A 78 8.43 0.26 7.84
N SER A 79 7.44 0.85 7.16
CA SER A 79 7.59 2.15 6.50
C SER A 79 7.86 3.28 7.50
N ASP A 80 7.19 3.28 8.65
CA ASP A 80 7.41 4.28 9.70
C ASP A 80 8.82 4.17 10.28
N MET A 81 9.29 2.95 10.56
CA MET A 81 10.68 2.73 11.01
C MET A 81 11.68 3.22 9.97
N ALA A 82 11.49 2.91 8.70
CA ALA A 82 12.37 3.35 7.61
C ALA A 82 12.41 4.88 7.49
N ILE A 83 11.26 5.56 7.54
CA ILE A 83 11.17 7.03 7.53
C ILE A 83 11.84 7.61 8.78
N GLY A 84 11.62 7.01 9.96
CA GLY A 84 12.23 7.44 11.21
C GLY A 84 13.74 7.36 11.17
N ILE A 85 14.30 6.23 10.69
CA ILE A 85 15.76 6.07 10.53
C ILE A 85 16.31 7.10 9.53
N ALA A 86 15.62 7.32 8.41
CA ALA A 86 16.02 8.31 7.43
C ALA A 86 16.09 9.72 8.04
N LEU A 87 15.12 10.11 8.87
CA LEU A 87 15.13 11.40 9.58
C LEU A 87 16.34 11.53 10.52
N LEU A 88 16.71 10.47 11.24
CA LEU A 88 17.89 10.44 12.10
C LEU A 88 19.21 10.55 11.31
N LEU A 89 19.20 10.19 10.03
CA LEU A 89 20.32 10.34 9.10
C LEU A 89 20.27 11.66 8.32
N GLY A 90 19.29 12.53 8.57
CA GLY A 90 19.14 13.84 7.90
C GLY A 90 18.40 13.78 6.58
N PHE A 91 17.75 12.65 6.24
CA PHE A 91 16.97 12.49 5.01
C PHE A 91 15.47 12.56 5.26
N HIS A 92 14.74 13.09 4.28
CA HIS A 92 13.28 13.14 4.29
C HIS A 92 12.72 12.17 3.27
N PHE A 93 11.90 11.21 3.73
CA PHE A 93 11.09 10.37 2.87
C PHE A 93 9.60 10.70 3.01
N ASN A 94 8.87 10.56 1.91
CA ASN A 94 7.43 10.76 1.89
C ASN A 94 6.71 9.62 2.60
N LEU A 95 5.54 9.92 3.16
CA LEU A 95 4.65 8.90 3.74
C LEU A 95 4.27 7.86 2.69
N ASN A 96 4.25 6.59 3.11
CA ASN A 96 3.85 5.48 2.27
C ASN A 96 2.42 5.01 2.53
N PHE A 97 1.88 5.31 3.71
CA PHE A 97 0.50 5.00 4.12
C PHE A 97 -0.16 6.23 4.74
N ASN A 98 -1.42 6.49 4.33
CA ASN A 98 -2.23 7.58 4.87
C ASN A 98 -3.65 7.09 5.19
N SER A 99 -3.80 6.32 6.27
CA SER A 99 -5.10 5.77 6.73
C SER A 99 -5.93 5.14 5.58
N PRO A 100 -5.40 4.14 4.86
CA PRO A 100 -6.02 3.63 3.63
C PRO A 100 -7.41 3.04 3.84
N TYR A 101 -7.69 2.44 5.00
CA TYR A 101 -9.00 1.86 5.31
C TYR A 101 -10.11 2.90 5.62
N LYS A 102 -9.76 4.19 5.68
CA LYS A 102 -10.75 5.29 5.72
C LYS A 102 -11.19 5.76 4.32
N SER A 103 -10.72 5.11 3.26
CA SER A 103 -11.04 5.49 1.89
C SER A 103 -12.50 5.24 1.55
N ALA A 104 -13.14 6.19 0.91
CA ALA A 104 -14.52 6.08 0.42
C ALA A 104 -14.61 5.40 -0.97
N SER A 105 -13.49 5.13 -1.62
CA SER A 105 -13.44 4.46 -2.92
C SER A 105 -12.14 3.72 -3.16
N ILE A 106 -12.15 2.75 -4.09
CA ILE A 106 -10.94 2.01 -4.48
C ILE A 106 -9.87 2.93 -5.08
N THR A 107 -10.26 4.00 -5.77
CA THR A 107 -9.31 4.99 -6.29
C THR A 107 -8.63 5.76 -5.16
N GLU A 108 -9.38 6.13 -4.13
CA GLU A 108 -8.83 6.79 -2.95
C GLU A 108 -7.95 5.83 -2.13
N PHE A 109 -8.37 4.56 -2.00
CA PHE A 109 -7.56 3.53 -1.35
C PHE A 109 -6.15 3.47 -1.93
N TRP A 110 -5.98 3.37 -3.24
CA TRP A 110 -4.68 3.32 -3.90
C TRP A 110 -3.89 4.64 -3.86
N ARG A 111 -4.51 5.76 -3.51
CA ARG A 111 -3.82 7.03 -3.20
C ARG A 111 -3.27 7.09 -1.77
N ARG A 112 -3.74 6.18 -0.91
CA ARG A 112 -3.42 6.13 0.52
C ARG A 112 -2.61 4.89 0.91
N TRP A 113 -2.66 3.84 0.10
CA TRP A 113 -1.95 2.58 0.26
C TRP A 113 -0.70 2.55 -0.60
N HIS A 114 0.46 2.23 0.00
CA HIS A 114 1.77 2.06 -0.68
C HIS A 114 2.00 3.17 -1.72
N ILE A 115 1.96 4.43 -1.26
CA ILE A 115 1.90 5.65 -2.10
C ILE A 115 3.09 5.73 -3.06
N SER A 116 4.28 5.30 -2.62
CA SER A 116 5.48 5.29 -3.45
C SER A 116 5.34 4.33 -4.65
N LEU A 117 4.86 3.10 -4.43
CA LEU A 117 4.63 2.13 -5.51
C LEU A 117 3.47 2.58 -6.41
N SER A 118 2.35 3.01 -5.82
CA SER A 118 1.18 3.49 -6.57
C SER A 118 1.54 4.67 -7.49
N SER A 119 2.39 5.58 -7.01
CA SER A 119 2.89 6.69 -7.82
C SER A 119 3.83 6.21 -8.92
N TRP A 120 4.71 5.27 -8.61
CA TRP A 120 5.63 4.68 -9.59
C TRP A 120 4.86 3.95 -10.70
N LEU A 121 3.91 3.09 -10.35
CA LEU A 121 3.06 2.38 -11.32
C LEU A 121 2.28 3.36 -12.22
N ARG A 122 1.77 4.45 -11.63
CA ARG A 122 1.11 5.50 -12.40
C ARG A 122 2.07 6.17 -13.38
N ASP A 123 3.21 6.64 -12.90
CA ASP A 123 4.10 7.54 -13.65
C ASP A 123 4.89 6.77 -14.72
N TYR A 124 5.36 5.57 -14.42
CA TYR A 124 6.21 4.79 -15.30
C TYR A 124 5.48 3.73 -16.13
N LEU A 125 4.30 3.28 -15.70
CA LEU A 125 3.57 2.25 -16.40
C LEU A 125 2.26 2.77 -17.00
N TYR A 126 1.35 3.27 -16.17
CA TYR A 126 0.05 3.74 -16.64
C TYR A 126 0.15 4.88 -17.67
N ILE A 127 0.97 5.90 -17.40
CA ILE A 127 1.17 7.03 -18.31
C ILE A 127 1.87 6.58 -19.59
N SER A 128 2.85 5.67 -19.52
CA SER A 128 3.57 5.12 -20.68
C SER A 128 2.66 4.29 -21.60
N LEU A 129 1.65 3.61 -21.06
CA LEU A 129 0.61 2.90 -21.82
C LEU A 129 -0.38 3.86 -22.54
N GLY A 130 -0.26 5.17 -22.29
CA GLY A 130 -1.12 6.22 -22.82
C GLY A 130 -2.07 6.83 -21.79
N GLY A 131 -2.13 6.30 -20.57
CA GLY A 131 -2.94 6.83 -19.49
C GLY A 131 -4.42 6.94 -19.87
N ASN A 132 -5.00 8.14 -19.73
CA ASN A 132 -6.38 8.47 -20.08
C ASN A 132 -6.50 9.22 -21.43
N ARG A 133 -5.41 9.35 -22.21
CA ARG A 133 -5.34 10.20 -23.41
C ARG A 133 -5.94 9.53 -24.66
N LYS A 134 -6.07 8.20 -24.66
CA LYS A 134 -6.48 7.40 -25.84
C LYS A 134 -7.93 6.88 -25.74
N GLY A 135 -8.83 7.66 -25.12
CA GLY A 135 -10.24 7.31 -24.94
C GLY A 135 -10.52 6.41 -23.73
N LYS A 136 -11.82 6.28 -23.39
CA LYS A 136 -12.28 5.61 -22.16
C LYS A 136 -11.94 4.12 -22.12
N PHE A 137 -12.19 3.40 -23.20
CA PHE A 137 -11.89 1.96 -23.28
C PHE A 137 -10.41 1.69 -23.01
N ARG A 138 -9.52 2.45 -23.66
CA ARG A 138 -8.08 2.31 -23.45
C ARG A 138 -7.65 2.70 -22.04
N GLN A 139 -8.30 3.68 -21.43
CA GLN A 139 -8.08 4.05 -20.02
C GLN A 139 -8.36 2.87 -19.09
N TYR A 140 -9.50 2.18 -19.27
CA TYR A 140 -9.86 1.03 -18.43
C TYR A 140 -8.89 -0.13 -18.61
N LEU A 141 -8.53 -0.42 -19.83
CA LEU A 141 -7.54 -1.47 -20.14
C LEU A 141 -6.17 -1.15 -19.53
N ASN A 142 -5.72 0.11 -19.62
CA ASN A 142 -4.44 0.53 -19.01
C ASN A 142 -4.44 0.38 -17.49
N LEU A 143 -5.56 0.65 -16.80
CA LEU A 143 -5.69 0.40 -15.36
C LEU A 143 -5.55 -1.08 -15.03
N ILE A 144 -6.25 -1.96 -15.78
CA ILE A 144 -6.17 -3.41 -15.57
C ILE A 144 -4.75 -3.92 -15.82
N ILE A 145 -4.12 -3.54 -16.93
CA ILE A 145 -2.74 -3.93 -17.25
C ILE A 145 -1.76 -3.45 -16.17
N THR A 146 -1.90 -2.21 -15.71
CA THR A 146 -1.02 -1.64 -14.68
C THR A 146 -1.09 -2.43 -13.38
N MET A 147 -2.30 -2.76 -12.93
CA MET A 147 -2.50 -3.50 -11.70
C MET A 147 -2.14 -4.98 -11.84
N PHE A 148 -2.41 -5.59 -13.00
CA PHE A 148 -1.96 -6.95 -13.34
C PHE A 148 -0.44 -7.07 -13.23
N LEU A 149 0.30 -6.15 -13.84
CA LEU A 149 1.77 -6.12 -13.77
C LEU A 149 2.27 -5.80 -12.36
N GLY A 150 1.55 -4.95 -11.62
CA GLY A 150 1.80 -4.73 -10.19
C GLY A 150 1.64 -6.00 -9.36
N GLY A 151 0.63 -6.82 -9.66
CA GLY A 151 0.44 -8.14 -9.04
C GLY A 151 1.59 -9.09 -9.35
N LEU A 152 2.00 -9.22 -10.61
CA LEU A 152 3.16 -10.04 -11.01
C LEU A 152 4.46 -9.61 -10.33
N TRP A 153 4.62 -8.32 -10.09
CA TRP A 153 5.78 -7.79 -9.36
C TRP A 153 5.83 -8.27 -7.91
N HIS A 154 4.68 -8.52 -7.26
CA HIS A 154 4.61 -9.03 -5.88
C HIS A 154 5.11 -10.47 -5.73
N GLY A 155 5.05 -11.28 -6.77
CA GLY A 155 5.57 -12.65 -6.74
C GLY A 155 5.02 -13.56 -7.84
N ALA A 156 5.73 -14.65 -8.08
CA ALA A 156 5.40 -15.65 -9.11
C ALA A 156 4.30 -16.63 -8.63
N SER A 157 3.15 -16.12 -8.23
CA SER A 157 2.00 -16.90 -7.79
C SER A 157 0.71 -16.41 -8.48
N TRP A 158 -0.16 -17.35 -8.85
CA TRP A 158 -1.48 -17.05 -9.39
C TRP A 158 -2.32 -16.17 -8.45
N ASN A 159 -2.13 -16.28 -7.15
CA ASN A 159 -2.82 -15.44 -6.17
C ASN A 159 -2.51 -13.95 -6.38
N PHE A 160 -1.26 -13.59 -6.65
CA PHE A 160 -0.88 -12.20 -6.93
C PHE A 160 -1.40 -11.71 -8.29
N VAL A 161 -1.42 -12.59 -9.30
CA VAL A 161 -2.02 -12.29 -10.61
C VAL A 161 -3.51 -11.98 -10.47
N LEU A 162 -4.26 -12.84 -9.77
CA LEU A 162 -5.68 -12.65 -9.50
C LEU A 162 -5.93 -11.39 -8.67
N TRP A 163 -5.15 -11.18 -7.62
CA TRP A 163 -5.22 -10.01 -6.76
C TRP A 163 -5.03 -8.71 -7.56
N GLY A 164 -3.95 -8.61 -8.36
CA GLY A 164 -3.68 -7.43 -9.19
C GLY A 164 -4.77 -7.20 -10.22
N THR A 165 -5.21 -8.27 -10.92
CA THR A 165 -6.30 -8.19 -11.90
C THR A 165 -7.60 -7.71 -11.26
N PHE A 166 -7.98 -8.26 -10.11
CA PHE A 166 -9.17 -7.84 -9.37
C PHE A 166 -9.15 -6.35 -9.03
N HIS A 167 -8.03 -5.85 -8.51
CA HIS A 167 -7.88 -4.43 -8.21
C HIS A 167 -7.93 -3.55 -9.47
N GLY A 168 -7.34 -4.02 -10.58
CA GLY A 168 -7.41 -3.33 -11.87
C GLY A 168 -8.84 -3.22 -12.40
N VAL A 169 -9.59 -4.31 -12.33
CA VAL A 169 -11.02 -4.34 -12.71
C VAL A 169 -11.84 -3.42 -11.81
N ALA A 170 -11.64 -3.49 -10.49
CA ALA A 170 -12.35 -2.63 -9.54
C ALA A 170 -12.10 -1.13 -9.81
N LEU A 171 -10.86 -0.74 -10.12
CA LEU A 171 -10.52 0.61 -10.53
C LEU A 171 -11.20 1.02 -11.83
N ALA A 172 -11.22 0.14 -12.83
CA ALA A 172 -11.88 0.39 -14.11
C ALA A 172 -13.40 0.57 -13.94
N LEU A 173 -14.05 -0.31 -13.17
CA LEU A 173 -15.48 -0.22 -12.84
C LEU A 173 -15.81 1.07 -12.08
N HIS A 174 -15.01 1.43 -11.08
CA HIS A 174 -15.18 2.69 -10.36
C HIS A 174 -15.08 3.90 -11.31
N LYS A 175 -14.10 3.91 -12.22
CA LYS A 175 -13.96 4.98 -13.23
C LYS A 175 -15.13 5.03 -14.21
N MET A 176 -15.62 3.87 -14.61
CA MET A 176 -16.80 3.78 -15.47
C MET A 176 -18.05 4.34 -14.77
N TRP A 177 -18.27 3.96 -13.52
CA TRP A 177 -19.36 4.48 -12.68
C TRP A 177 -19.30 6.00 -12.55
N MET A 178 -18.14 6.57 -12.22
CA MET A 178 -17.94 8.02 -12.12
C MET A 178 -18.21 8.75 -13.45
N THR A 179 -17.91 8.10 -14.58
CA THR A 179 -18.21 8.66 -15.92
C THR A 179 -19.71 8.67 -16.20
N ILE A 180 -20.44 7.61 -15.81
CA ILE A 180 -21.89 7.49 -16.04
C ILE A 180 -22.68 8.43 -15.13
N THR A 181 -22.25 8.57 -13.87
CA THR A 181 -22.95 9.40 -12.87
C THR A 181 -22.55 10.87 -12.89
N GLY A 182 -21.60 11.27 -13.74
CA GLY A 182 -21.15 12.68 -13.83
C GLY A 182 -20.41 13.19 -12.61
N ARG A 183 -19.88 12.31 -11.76
CA ARG A 183 -19.14 12.65 -10.52
C ARG A 183 -17.63 12.57 -10.72
#